data_a6769be17f744fb88ac6dc56456d8b07
#
_entry.id   a6769be17f744fb88ac6dc56456d8b07
#
_cell.length_a   1.000
_cell.length_b   1.000
_cell.length_c   1.000
_cell.angle_alpha   90.00
_cell.angle_beta   90.00
_cell.angle_gamma   90.00
#
_symmetry.space_group_name_H-M   'P 1'
#
loop_
_entity.id
_entity.type
_entity.pdbx_description
1 polymer ?
#
loop_
_entity_poly.entity_id
_entity_poly.type
_entity_poly.pdbx_seq_one_letter_code
_entity_poly.pdbx_strand_id
1 'polypeptide(L)'
;MDLAVKEDVLSPKECDFLLSYYEKYKRSIPWDETRYFRMRDIPFYHLRMWLWWRSHLRKVKKDFPFLEFNYGQIVHWPHGSSKGLHTDVDFSPSKDVGSGIVDWTVVCYLNDDFKGGETIVMDTASYPKKGKLVLFNSKRLMHGVGRVDGNRYTLTSWWKDLKRGKNNDRV
;
A
#
# COMPACT_ATOMS: atom_id res chain seq x y z
N MET A 1 16.62 5.96 -7.63
CA MET A 1 15.45 6.65 -7.02
C MET A 1 14.88 5.66 -6.02
N ASP A 2 14.88 5.98 -4.74
CA ASP A 2 14.40 5.08 -3.68
C ASP A 2 13.11 5.57 -3.01
N LEU A 3 12.68 6.80 -3.32
CA LEU A 3 11.41 7.41 -2.90
C LEU A 3 10.84 8.24 -4.05
N ALA A 4 9.53 8.13 -4.30
CA ALA A 4 8.78 8.96 -5.21
C ALA A 4 7.39 9.29 -4.63
N VAL A 5 6.95 10.52 -4.84
CA VAL A 5 5.61 10.98 -4.47
C VAL A 5 4.91 11.49 -5.74
N LYS A 6 3.67 11.07 -5.94
CA LYS A 6 2.83 11.54 -7.05
C LYS A 6 1.47 11.97 -6.50
N GLU A 7 1.04 13.14 -6.92
CA GLU A 7 -0.29 13.66 -6.59
C GLU A 7 -1.33 13.11 -7.57
N ASP A 8 -2.59 13.07 -7.13
CA ASP A 8 -3.77 12.81 -7.96
C ASP A 8 -3.71 11.52 -8.81
N VAL A 9 -3.03 10.47 -8.30
CA VAL A 9 -2.94 9.16 -8.97
C VAL A 9 -4.27 8.43 -8.98
N LEU A 10 -5.05 8.58 -7.89
CA LEU A 10 -6.44 8.17 -7.80
C LEU A 10 -7.34 9.39 -7.80
N SER A 11 -8.38 9.39 -8.62
CA SER A 11 -9.42 10.40 -8.55
C SER A 11 -10.23 10.29 -7.25
N PRO A 12 -10.88 11.36 -6.76
CA PRO A 12 -11.76 11.29 -5.61
C PRO A 12 -12.84 10.20 -5.74
N LYS A 13 -13.40 10.02 -6.93
CA LYS A 13 -14.41 8.97 -7.21
C LYS A 13 -13.84 7.55 -7.07
N GLU A 14 -12.58 7.33 -7.45
CA GLU A 14 -11.92 6.03 -7.25
C GLU A 14 -11.66 5.78 -5.76
N CYS A 15 -11.22 6.77 -5.02
CA CYS A 15 -11.06 6.68 -3.57
C CYS A 15 -12.38 6.33 -2.87
N ASP A 16 -13.47 7.04 -3.19
CA ASP A 16 -14.81 6.81 -2.61
C ASP A 16 -15.33 5.41 -2.96
N PHE A 17 -15.09 4.95 -4.18
CA PHE A 17 -15.43 3.59 -4.60
C PHE A 17 -14.70 2.54 -3.75
N LEU A 18 -13.39 2.71 -3.52
CA LEU A 18 -12.58 1.80 -2.70
C LEU A 18 -13.02 1.79 -1.24
N LEU A 19 -13.31 2.97 -0.67
CA LEU A 19 -13.79 3.09 0.70
C LEU A 19 -15.15 2.40 0.86
N SER A 20 -16.09 2.64 -0.06
CA SER A 20 -17.39 1.99 -0.05
C SER A 20 -17.28 0.47 -0.18
N TYR A 21 -16.35 0.00 -1.02
CA TYR A 21 -16.09 -1.42 -1.17
C TYR A 21 -15.49 -2.01 0.12
N TYR A 22 -14.50 -1.36 0.72
CA TYR A 22 -13.90 -1.76 1.97
C TYR A 22 -14.95 -1.86 3.08
N GLU A 23 -15.77 -0.83 3.29
CA GLU A 23 -16.80 -0.80 4.34
C GLU A 23 -17.79 -1.96 4.21
N LYS A 24 -18.14 -2.32 2.98
CA LYS A 24 -19.07 -3.42 2.70
C LYS A 24 -18.48 -4.81 2.91
N TYR A 25 -17.18 -5.00 2.65
CA TYR A 25 -16.56 -6.32 2.60
C TYR A 25 -15.39 -6.49 3.59
N LYS A 26 -15.10 -5.50 4.43
CA LYS A 26 -14.06 -5.62 5.45
C LYS A 26 -14.32 -6.81 6.35
N ARG A 27 -13.25 -7.56 6.63
CA ARG A 27 -13.29 -8.61 7.64
C ARG A 27 -12.97 -8.02 9.00
N SER A 28 -13.76 -8.36 10.02
CA SER A 28 -13.60 -7.89 11.40
C SER A 28 -12.47 -8.62 12.15
N ILE A 29 -11.31 -8.81 11.51
CA ILE A 29 -10.16 -9.40 12.18
C ILE A 29 -9.21 -8.27 12.52
N PRO A 30 -9.12 -7.86 13.81
CA PRO A 30 -8.10 -6.91 14.24
C PRO A 30 -6.74 -7.61 14.11
N TRP A 31 -5.84 -7.01 13.34
CA TRP A 31 -4.44 -7.35 13.32
C TRP A 31 -3.69 -6.08 13.70
N ASP A 32 -2.95 -6.10 14.79
CA ASP A 32 -2.15 -4.94 15.27
C ASP A 32 -2.92 -3.62 15.28
N GLU A 33 -4.14 -3.58 15.82
CA GLU A 33 -5.01 -2.40 15.85
C GLU A 33 -5.43 -1.87 14.48
N THR A 34 -4.91 -2.41 13.36
CA THR A 34 -5.33 -2.08 12.01
C THR A 34 -6.31 -3.11 11.45
N ARG A 35 -7.15 -2.67 10.53
CA ARG A 35 -8.09 -3.55 9.80
C ARG A 35 -7.76 -3.49 8.32
N TYR A 36 -7.94 -4.59 7.62
CA TYR A 36 -7.59 -4.66 6.21
C TYR A 36 -8.61 -5.46 5.37
N PHE A 37 -8.59 -5.22 4.06
CA PHE A 37 -9.22 -6.03 3.04
C PHE A 37 -8.17 -6.35 1.96
N ARG A 38 -7.89 -7.64 1.75
CA ARG A 38 -6.87 -8.08 0.78
C ARG A 38 -7.43 -8.10 -0.64
N MET A 39 -6.67 -7.59 -1.61
CA MET A 39 -7.08 -7.60 -3.02
C MET A 39 -7.23 -9.03 -3.59
N ARG A 40 -6.51 -10.01 -3.07
CA ARG A 40 -6.66 -11.43 -3.44
C ARG A 40 -7.99 -12.06 -2.99
N ASP A 41 -8.64 -11.45 -1.98
CA ASP A 41 -9.92 -11.95 -1.44
C ASP A 41 -11.14 -11.38 -2.19
N ILE A 42 -10.92 -10.63 -3.28
CA ILE A 42 -11.99 -10.11 -4.13
C ILE A 42 -12.73 -11.29 -4.78
N PRO A 43 -14.04 -11.47 -4.51
CA PRO A 43 -14.80 -12.52 -5.14
C PRO A 43 -14.79 -12.37 -6.68
N PHE A 44 -14.72 -13.49 -7.41
CA PHE A 44 -14.59 -13.49 -8.88
C PHE A 44 -15.76 -12.78 -9.58
N TYR A 45 -16.94 -12.77 -8.98
CA TYR A 45 -18.13 -12.11 -9.51
C TYR A 45 -18.16 -10.58 -9.27
N HIS A 46 -17.20 -10.02 -8.54
CA HIS A 46 -17.07 -8.57 -8.36
C HIS A 46 -16.29 -7.92 -9.53
N LEU A 47 -16.83 -8.11 -10.74
CA LEU A 47 -16.16 -7.73 -11.99
C LEU A 47 -15.68 -6.27 -12.01
N ARG A 48 -16.49 -5.34 -11.51
CA ARG A 48 -16.13 -3.91 -11.45
C ARG A 48 -14.86 -3.68 -10.63
N MET A 49 -14.72 -4.35 -9.48
CA MET A 49 -13.54 -4.23 -8.64
C MET A 49 -12.30 -4.86 -9.30
N TRP A 50 -12.46 -6.02 -9.94
CA TRP A 50 -11.41 -6.67 -10.70
C TRP A 50 -10.89 -5.81 -11.87
N LEU A 51 -11.78 -5.23 -12.64
CA LEU A 51 -11.43 -4.35 -13.77
C LEU A 51 -10.71 -3.10 -13.27
N TRP A 52 -11.21 -2.48 -12.20
CA TRP A 52 -10.57 -1.34 -11.56
C TRP A 52 -9.16 -1.71 -11.08
N TRP A 53 -9.03 -2.81 -10.33
CA TRP A 53 -7.75 -3.27 -9.80
C TRP A 53 -6.71 -3.53 -10.90
N ARG A 54 -7.08 -4.24 -11.95
CA ARG A 54 -6.19 -4.45 -13.11
C ARG A 54 -5.79 -3.15 -13.79
N SER A 55 -6.71 -2.17 -13.88
CA SER A 55 -6.41 -0.84 -14.40
C SER A 55 -5.39 -0.11 -13.52
N HIS A 56 -5.59 -0.13 -12.20
CA HIS A 56 -4.67 0.46 -11.24
C HIS A 56 -3.26 -0.14 -11.33
N LEU A 57 -3.14 -1.46 -11.37
CA LEU A 57 -1.84 -2.13 -11.53
C LEU A 57 -1.13 -1.71 -12.83
N ARG A 58 -1.87 -1.54 -13.94
CA ARG A 58 -1.30 -1.06 -15.20
C ARG A 58 -0.82 0.39 -15.10
N LYS A 59 -1.56 1.26 -14.40
CA LYS A 59 -1.13 2.66 -14.15
C LYS A 59 0.20 2.68 -13.39
N VAL A 60 0.28 1.93 -12.28
CA VAL A 60 1.52 1.84 -11.48
C VAL A 60 2.68 1.29 -12.32
N LYS A 61 2.48 0.22 -13.08
CA LYS A 61 3.53 -0.35 -13.95
C LYS A 61 3.94 0.59 -15.09
N LYS A 62 3.04 1.40 -15.63
CA LYS A 62 3.38 2.41 -16.64
C LYS A 62 4.33 3.45 -16.08
N ASP A 63 4.08 3.90 -14.85
CA ASP A 63 4.90 4.92 -14.19
C ASP A 63 6.22 4.35 -13.62
N PHE A 64 6.19 3.08 -13.21
CA PHE A 64 7.30 2.37 -12.58
C PHE A 64 7.49 0.99 -13.24
N PRO A 65 8.02 0.92 -14.48
CA PRO A 65 8.06 -0.31 -15.28
C PRO A 65 8.96 -1.40 -14.70
N PHE A 66 9.83 -1.05 -13.73
CA PHE A 66 10.70 -2.00 -13.05
C PHE A 66 10.00 -2.78 -11.92
N LEU A 67 8.73 -2.48 -11.62
CA LEU A 67 7.96 -3.14 -10.57
C LEU A 67 7.20 -4.36 -11.08
N GLU A 68 7.23 -5.45 -10.31
CA GLU A 68 6.37 -6.62 -10.45
C GLU A 68 5.46 -6.71 -9.23
N PHE A 69 4.14 -6.75 -9.47
CA PHE A 69 3.15 -6.81 -8.39
C PHE A 69 3.27 -8.13 -7.62
N ASN A 70 3.29 -8.04 -6.29
CA ASN A 70 3.27 -9.18 -5.40
C ASN A 70 1.95 -9.29 -4.62
N TYR A 71 1.59 -8.22 -3.90
CA TYR A 71 0.47 -8.26 -2.96
C TYR A 71 -0.14 -6.86 -2.77
N GLY A 72 -1.43 -6.79 -2.41
CA GLY A 72 -2.08 -5.51 -2.12
C GLY A 72 -3.30 -5.65 -1.20
N GLN A 73 -3.58 -4.58 -0.47
CA GLN A 73 -4.71 -4.50 0.46
C GLN A 73 -5.17 -3.06 0.68
N ILE A 74 -6.43 -2.89 1.05
CA ILE A 74 -6.92 -1.66 1.68
C ILE A 74 -6.69 -1.81 3.18
N VAL A 75 -6.05 -0.83 3.79
CA VAL A 75 -5.73 -0.82 5.23
C VAL A 75 -6.46 0.34 5.90
N HIS A 76 -7.11 0.05 6.99
CA HIS A 76 -7.70 1.02 7.90
C HIS A 76 -6.83 1.14 9.17
N TRP A 77 -6.40 2.34 9.43
CA TRP A 77 -5.70 2.75 10.64
C TRP A 77 -6.66 3.58 11.50
N PRO A 78 -7.23 3.03 12.59
CA PRO A 78 -8.15 3.75 13.44
C PRO A 78 -7.44 4.83 14.27
N HIS A 79 -8.23 5.69 14.92
CA HIS A 79 -7.72 6.70 15.85
C HIS A 79 -6.73 6.11 16.86
N GLY A 80 -5.62 6.79 17.08
CA GLY A 80 -4.57 6.42 18.02
C GLY A 80 -3.52 5.46 17.46
N SER A 81 -3.77 4.79 16.31
CA SER A 81 -2.82 3.87 15.71
C SER A 81 -1.60 4.59 15.11
N SER A 82 -0.48 3.90 15.11
CA SER A 82 0.77 4.33 14.50
C SER A 82 1.63 3.11 14.17
N LYS A 83 2.70 3.28 13.42
CA LYS A 83 3.71 2.24 13.20
C LYS A 83 5.10 2.85 13.33
N GLY A 84 5.92 2.30 14.21
CA GLY A 84 7.31 2.69 14.36
C GLY A 84 8.13 2.43 13.09
N LEU A 85 9.29 3.05 13.00
CA LEU A 85 10.19 2.86 11.88
C LEU A 85 10.67 1.41 11.78
N HIS A 86 10.54 0.81 10.61
CA HIS A 86 10.94 -0.56 10.28
C HIS A 86 11.29 -0.67 8.80
N THR A 87 11.86 -1.80 8.40
CA THR A 87 11.97 -2.21 6.99
C THR A 87 11.09 -3.42 6.75
N ASP A 88 10.61 -3.61 5.52
CA ASP A 88 9.77 -4.77 5.18
C ASP A 88 10.57 -6.09 5.10
N VAL A 89 11.89 -6.04 5.30
CA VAL A 89 12.76 -7.26 5.35
C VAL A 89 12.48 -8.10 6.59
N ASP A 90 12.09 -7.45 7.68
CA ASP A 90 11.79 -8.10 8.97
C ASP A 90 10.40 -8.77 8.98
N PHE A 91 9.64 -8.62 7.91
CA PHE A 91 8.43 -9.40 7.70
C PHE A 91 8.81 -10.85 7.43
N SER A 92 8.99 -11.61 8.51
CA SER A 92 8.92 -13.08 8.43
C SER A 92 7.62 -13.42 7.71
N PRO A 93 7.66 -14.19 6.61
CA PRO A 93 6.44 -14.55 5.91
C PRO A 93 5.59 -15.40 6.85
N SER A 94 4.65 -14.79 7.54
CA SER A 94 3.51 -15.55 8.02
C SER A 94 2.96 -16.25 6.78
N LYS A 95 2.63 -17.53 6.87
CA LYS A 95 2.14 -18.39 5.75
C LYS A 95 0.99 -17.76 4.96
N ASP A 96 0.46 -16.64 5.43
CA ASP A 96 -0.66 -15.87 4.86
C ASP A 96 -0.28 -14.70 3.96
N VAL A 97 0.95 -14.20 4.02
CA VAL A 97 1.47 -13.17 3.10
C VAL A 97 2.29 -13.93 2.07
N GLY A 98 1.93 -13.84 0.80
CA GLY A 98 2.57 -14.59 -0.28
C GLY A 98 4.09 -14.59 -0.12
N SER A 99 4.67 -15.79 -0.03
CA SER A 99 6.10 -16.03 0.17
C SER A 99 6.89 -15.36 -0.97
N GLY A 100 7.44 -14.21 -0.70
CA GLY A 100 8.26 -13.54 -1.72
C GLY A 100 8.88 -12.27 -1.18
N ILE A 101 10.13 -12.06 -1.54
CA ILE A 101 10.91 -10.88 -1.25
C ILE A 101 10.13 -9.66 -1.76
N VAL A 102 9.83 -8.75 -0.85
CA VAL A 102 9.28 -7.42 -1.14
C VAL A 102 10.46 -6.45 -1.21
N ASP A 103 10.52 -5.66 -2.27
CA ASP A 103 11.57 -4.64 -2.43
C ASP A 103 10.98 -3.23 -2.32
N TRP A 104 9.72 -3.05 -2.77
CA TRP A 104 9.08 -1.76 -2.88
C TRP A 104 7.66 -1.75 -2.30
N THR A 105 7.29 -0.67 -1.65
CA THR A 105 5.93 -0.43 -1.16
C THR A 105 5.33 0.80 -1.83
N VAL A 106 4.09 0.65 -2.27
CA VAL A 106 3.24 1.73 -2.78
C VAL A 106 2.11 1.97 -1.80
N VAL A 107 1.96 3.20 -1.35
CA VAL A 107 0.87 3.65 -0.47
C VAL A 107 0.06 4.70 -1.21
N CYS A 108 -1.24 4.46 -1.46
CA CYS A 108 -2.17 5.47 -1.96
C CYS A 108 -3.13 5.88 -0.85
N TYR A 109 -3.22 7.17 -0.54
CA TYR A 109 -4.17 7.68 0.44
C TYR A 109 -5.58 7.70 -0.16
N LEU A 110 -6.55 7.10 0.55
CA LEU A 110 -7.94 7.06 0.11
C LEU A 110 -8.78 8.17 0.72
N ASN A 111 -8.31 8.77 1.81
CA ASN A 111 -8.92 9.93 2.46
C ASN A 111 -7.86 10.84 3.08
N ASP A 112 -8.26 12.04 3.47
CA ASP A 112 -7.43 13.05 4.12
C ASP A 112 -8.22 13.88 5.16
N ASP A 113 -9.38 13.40 5.58
CA ASP A 113 -10.28 13.99 6.58
C ASP A 113 -9.90 13.58 8.03
N PHE A 114 -8.61 13.49 8.31
CA PHE A 114 -8.03 13.18 9.62
C PHE A 114 -6.72 13.96 9.81
N LYS A 115 -6.13 13.91 11.02
CA LYS A 115 -4.84 14.55 11.30
C LYS A 115 -3.75 13.50 11.57
N GLY A 116 -2.49 13.89 11.39
CA GLY A 116 -1.36 12.97 11.50
C GLY A 116 -1.38 11.87 10.45
N GLY A 117 -0.92 10.67 10.80
CA GLY A 117 -0.94 9.51 9.90
C GLY A 117 -0.11 9.66 8.64
N GLU A 118 0.87 10.54 8.64
CA GLU A 118 1.85 10.69 7.57
C GLU A 118 2.61 9.38 7.33
N THR A 119 2.93 9.10 6.08
CA THR A 119 3.89 8.04 5.75
C THR A 119 5.30 8.63 5.90
N ILE A 120 6.04 8.13 6.86
CA ILE A 120 7.41 8.55 7.16
C ILE A 120 8.36 7.59 6.45
N VAL A 121 9.29 8.11 5.65
CA VAL A 121 10.33 7.33 4.98
C VAL A 121 11.66 8.02 5.29
N MET A 122 12.52 7.38 6.09
CA MET A 122 13.71 8.00 6.66
C MET A 122 13.35 9.32 7.37
N ASP A 123 13.92 10.42 6.93
CA ASP A 123 13.68 11.76 7.48
C ASP A 123 12.59 12.54 6.73
N THR A 124 11.89 11.91 5.79
CA THR A 124 10.88 12.54 4.94
C THR A 124 9.47 12.11 5.36
N ALA A 125 8.61 13.07 5.70
CA ALA A 125 7.21 12.83 5.98
C ALA A 125 6.34 13.18 4.75
N SER A 126 5.54 12.23 4.28
CA SER A 126 4.52 12.45 3.27
C SER A 126 3.15 12.57 3.94
N TYR A 127 2.62 13.79 3.97
CA TYR A 127 1.32 14.06 4.59
C TYR A 127 0.17 13.53 3.73
N PRO A 128 -0.91 13.04 4.39
CA PRO A 128 -2.10 12.57 3.72
C PRO A 128 -2.70 13.60 2.77
N LYS A 129 -3.04 13.15 1.56
CA LYS A 129 -3.88 13.85 0.60
C LYS A 129 -4.59 12.80 -0.24
N LYS A 130 -5.91 12.90 -0.32
CA LYS A 130 -6.74 11.95 -1.06
C LYS A 130 -6.27 11.79 -2.51
N GLY A 131 -6.01 10.57 -2.93
CA GLY A 131 -5.48 10.24 -4.27
C GLY A 131 -3.96 10.29 -4.43
N LYS A 132 -3.21 10.78 -3.44
CA LYS A 132 -1.74 10.82 -3.45
C LYS A 132 -1.14 9.43 -3.35
N LEU A 133 -0.07 9.18 -4.10
CA LEU A 133 0.74 7.97 -4.06
C LEU A 133 2.14 8.27 -3.51
N VAL A 134 2.60 7.40 -2.61
CA VAL A 134 3.98 7.35 -2.12
C VAL A 134 4.56 5.99 -2.49
N LEU A 135 5.64 5.96 -3.25
CA LEU A 135 6.42 4.77 -3.58
C LEU A 135 7.78 4.87 -2.89
N PHE A 136 8.22 3.82 -2.21
CA PHE A 136 9.55 3.77 -1.61
C PHE A 136 10.12 2.35 -1.60
N ASN A 137 11.45 2.26 -1.59
CA ASN A 137 12.17 1.00 -1.43
C ASN A 137 12.09 0.54 0.03
N SER A 138 11.05 -0.21 0.36
CA SER A 138 10.73 -0.62 1.72
C SER A 138 11.72 -1.64 2.31
N LYS A 139 12.52 -2.26 1.45
CA LYS A 139 13.59 -3.16 1.87
C LYS A 139 14.80 -2.41 2.42
N ARG A 140 15.10 -1.21 1.89
CA ARG A 140 16.30 -0.43 2.22
C ARG A 140 16.02 0.73 3.15
N LEU A 141 14.85 1.34 3.01
CA LEU A 141 14.50 2.55 3.73
C LEU A 141 13.65 2.23 4.95
N MET A 142 14.09 2.70 6.11
CA MET A 142 13.28 2.70 7.32
C MET A 142 12.05 3.55 7.08
N HIS A 143 10.88 3.00 7.38
CA HIS A 143 9.61 3.68 7.17
C HIS A 143 8.60 3.36 8.28
N GLY A 144 7.61 4.23 8.42
CA GLY A 144 6.60 4.09 9.46
C GLY A 144 5.37 4.94 9.16
N VAL A 145 4.45 4.95 10.12
CA VAL A 145 3.22 5.75 10.07
C VAL A 145 3.12 6.58 11.34
N GLY A 146 2.99 7.90 11.18
CA GLY A 146 2.74 8.83 12.28
C GLY A 146 1.41 8.51 12.98
N ARG A 147 1.25 9.02 14.22
CA ARG A 147 0.02 8.80 14.99
C ARG A 147 -1.19 9.35 14.24
N VAL A 148 -2.22 8.52 14.11
CA VAL A 148 -3.48 8.86 13.43
C VAL A 148 -4.45 9.50 14.43
N ASP A 149 -4.98 10.67 14.10
CA ASP A 149 -6.09 11.31 14.81
C ASP A 149 -7.31 11.35 13.88
N GLY A 150 -8.16 10.35 14.00
CA GLY A 150 -9.29 10.06 13.11
C GLY A 150 -9.20 8.66 12.49
N ASN A 151 -9.61 8.53 11.26
CA ASN A 151 -9.56 7.26 10.51
C ASN A 151 -8.75 7.45 9.22
N ARG A 152 -7.64 6.75 9.09
CA ARG A 152 -6.79 6.76 7.90
C ARG A 152 -7.03 5.51 7.08
N TYR A 153 -7.33 5.69 5.80
CA TYR A 153 -7.47 4.59 4.85
C TYR A 153 -6.44 4.71 3.74
N THR A 154 -5.78 3.60 3.43
CA THR A 154 -4.82 3.52 2.33
C THR A 154 -5.04 2.26 1.51
N LEU A 155 -4.80 2.38 0.20
CA LEU A 155 -4.50 1.23 -0.64
C LEU A 155 -2.99 1.03 -0.61
N THR A 156 -2.54 -0.04 0.02
CA THR A 156 -1.13 -0.38 0.14
C THR A 156 -0.83 -1.61 -0.70
N SER A 157 0.25 -1.58 -1.45
CA SER A 157 0.68 -2.72 -2.27
C SER A 157 2.20 -2.88 -2.24
N TRP A 158 2.63 -4.13 -2.33
CA TRP A 158 4.02 -4.53 -2.27
C TRP A 158 4.46 -5.14 -3.60
N TRP A 159 5.69 -4.82 -4.00
CA TRP A 159 6.22 -5.10 -5.32
C TRP A 159 7.64 -5.63 -5.24
N LYS A 160 8.01 -6.44 -6.24
CA LYS A 160 9.38 -6.91 -6.46
C LYS A 160 10.10 -6.03 -7.47
N ASP A 161 11.41 -5.94 -7.37
CA ASP A 161 12.26 -5.27 -8.37
C ASP A 161 12.68 -6.26 -9.45
N LEU A 162 12.20 -6.03 -10.68
CA LEU A 162 12.56 -6.87 -11.85
C LEU A 162 14.06 -6.83 -12.20
N LYS A 163 14.79 -5.79 -11.79
CA LYS A 163 16.22 -5.66 -12.07
C LYS A 163 17.06 -6.59 -11.19
N ARG A 164 16.52 -7.04 -10.08
CA ARG A 164 17.21 -7.91 -9.13
C ARG A 164 17.43 -9.33 -9.65
N GLY A 165 16.50 -9.89 -10.41
CA GLY A 165 16.61 -11.24 -11.00
C GLY A 165 17.74 -11.39 -12.03
N LYS A 166 18.16 -10.28 -12.65
CA LYS A 166 19.23 -10.30 -13.67
C LYS A 166 20.65 -10.25 -13.10
N ASN A 167 20.83 -9.93 -11.83
CA ASN A 167 22.17 -9.82 -11.21
C ASN A 167 22.57 -11.05 -10.39
N ASN A 168 21.64 -11.96 -10.08
CA ASN A 168 21.97 -13.19 -9.34
C ASN A 168 22.40 -14.37 -10.23
N ASP A 169 22.23 -14.28 -11.53
CA ASP A 169 22.66 -15.33 -12.48
C ASP A 169 24.12 -15.16 -12.99
N ARG A 170 24.88 -14.27 -12.35
CA ARG A 170 26.30 -14.04 -12.67
C ARG A 170 27.19 -14.17 -11.42
N VAL A 171 27.14 -15.31 -10.77
CA VAL A 171 28.20 -15.75 -9.83
C VAL A 171 28.51 -17.21 -10.12
#